data_4a078d138e5496d207a5f1b0ce3a4b66
#
_entry.id   4a078d138e5496d207a5f1b0ce3a4b66
#
_cell.length_a   1.000
_cell.length_b   1.000
_cell.length_c   1.000
_cell.angle_alpha   90.00
_cell.angle_beta   90.00
_cell.angle_gamma   90.00
#
_symmetry.space_group_name_H-M   'P 1'
#
loop_
_entity.id
_entity.type
_entity.pdbx_description
1 polymer ?
#
loop_
_entity_poly.entity_id
_entity_poly.type
_entity_poly.pdbx_seq_one_letter_code
_entity_poly.pdbx_strand_id
1 'polypeptide(L)'
;MQDILPLQDIMPFISAHPVLSLAWVALLIAVIFTTVKSRFSKVKEITRGEATRLINKEDAVVVDLRQRDDFRKGHIAGAINLLPAEIKANNVGELEKHKAQPIIVVDATGMQAQESASALYKAGFENVTVLKEGISGWSGENLPLVRGK
;
A
#
# COMPACT_ATOMS: atom_id res chain seq x y z
N MET A 1 -22.87 -13.51 41.82
CA MET A 1 -22.19 -14.44 41.12
C MET A 1 -20.88 -13.97 40.53
N GLN A 2 -19.94 -14.82 40.51
CA GLN A 2 -18.56 -14.45 40.25
C GLN A 2 -18.04 -14.96 38.92
N ASP A 3 -18.87 -14.93 37.92
CA ASP A 3 -18.56 -15.58 36.65
C ASP A 3 -17.53 -14.88 35.86
N ILE A 4 -17.43 -13.59 36.04
CA ILE A 4 -16.45 -12.79 35.33
C ILE A 4 -15.28 -12.57 36.26
N LEU A 5 -14.07 -12.64 35.75
CA LEU A 5 -12.88 -12.42 36.54
C LEU A 5 -12.94 -11.05 37.24
N PRO A 6 -13.03 -11.01 38.57
CA PRO A 6 -13.02 -9.74 39.25
C PRO A 6 -11.62 -9.12 39.20
N LEU A 7 -11.57 -7.81 39.25
CA LEU A 7 -10.30 -7.09 39.24
C LEU A 7 -9.38 -7.55 40.35
N GLN A 8 -9.95 -7.99 41.49
CA GLN A 8 -9.21 -8.52 42.64
C GLN A 8 -8.35 -9.72 42.28
N ASP A 9 -8.81 -10.56 41.35
CA ASP A 9 -8.09 -11.75 40.89
C ASP A 9 -7.05 -11.43 39.83
N ILE A 10 -7.30 -10.38 39.07
CA ILE A 10 -6.38 -9.94 38.00
C ILE A 10 -5.18 -9.21 38.61
N MET A 11 -5.40 -8.38 39.63
CA MET A 11 -4.34 -7.59 40.24
C MET A 11 -3.22 -8.42 40.83
N PRO A 12 -3.52 -9.50 41.62
CA PRO A 12 -2.44 -10.37 42.12
C PRO A 12 -1.68 -11.07 41.00
N PHE A 13 -2.35 -11.45 39.93
CA PHE A 13 -1.69 -12.07 38.78
C PHE A 13 -0.69 -11.10 38.13
N ILE A 14 -1.09 -9.85 37.92
CA ILE A 14 -0.23 -8.82 37.32
C ILE A 14 0.97 -8.55 38.22
N SER A 15 0.76 -8.47 39.53
CA SER A 15 1.83 -8.25 40.50
C SER A 15 2.82 -9.42 40.58
N ALA A 16 2.32 -10.64 40.42
CA ALA A 16 3.14 -11.85 40.47
C ALA A 16 3.97 -12.07 39.20
N HIS A 17 3.49 -11.55 38.05
CA HIS A 17 4.13 -11.78 36.75
C HIS A 17 4.33 -10.48 35.98
N PRO A 18 5.15 -9.53 36.50
CA PRO A 18 5.27 -8.22 35.86
C PRO A 18 5.85 -8.29 34.44
N VAL A 19 6.80 -9.20 34.19
CA VAL A 19 7.44 -9.34 32.89
C VAL A 19 6.44 -9.88 31.89
N LEU A 20 5.69 -10.91 32.25
CA LEU A 20 4.65 -11.49 31.38
C LEU A 20 3.53 -10.49 31.10
N SER A 21 3.15 -9.72 32.12
CA SER A 21 2.10 -8.70 31.97
C SER A 21 2.54 -7.59 31.03
N LEU A 22 3.78 -7.13 31.12
CA LEU A 22 4.33 -6.12 30.20
C LEU A 22 4.41 -6.64 28.78
N ALA A 23 4.85 -7.89 28.60
CA ALA A 23 4.90 -8.52 27.29
C ALA A 23 3.51 -8.63 26.65
N TRP A 24 2.51 -9.00 27.45
CA TRP A 24 1.13 -9.10 27.00
C TRP A 24 0.56 -7.75 26.55
N VAL A 25 0.77 -6.72 27.35
CA VAL A 25 0.30 -5.37 27.05
C VAL A 25 0.99 -4.86 25.79
N ALA A 26 2.30 -5.08 25.67
CA ALA A 26 3.05 -4.67 24.47
C ALA A 26 2.52 -5.35 23.21
N LEU A 27 2.25 -6.67 23.31
CA LEU A 27 1.69 -7.42 22.20
C LEU A 27 0.31 -6.90 21.83
N LEU A 28 -0.54 -6.64 22.80
CA LEU A 28 -1.88 -6.12 22.59
C LEU A 28 -1.86 -4.76 21.90
N ILE A 29 -1.00 -3.87 22.36
CA ILE A 29 -0.81 -2.55 21.75
C ILE A 29 -0.34 -2.69 20.31
N ALA A 30 0.61 -3.59 20.04
CA ALA A 30 1.12 -3.83 18.69
C ALA A 30 0.00 -4.34 17.76
N VAL A 31 -0.82 -5.26 18.23
CA VAL A 31 -1.96 -5.79 17.46
C VAL A 31 -2.98 -4.69 17.18
N ILE A 32 -3.34 -3.90 18.18
CA ILE A 32 -4.28 -2.79 18.02
C ILE A 32 -3.71 -1.76 17.04
N PHE A 33 -2.44 -1.40 17.18
CA PHE A 33 -1.79 -0.42 16.32
C PHE A 33 -1.79 -0.87 14.86
N THR A 34 -1.41 -2.13 14.59
CA THR A 34 -1.40 -2.66 13.23
C THR A 34 -2.80 -2.75 12.64
N THR A 35 -3.78 -3.16 13.42
CA THR A 35 -5.18 -3.24 12.98
C THR A 35 -5.74 -1.87 12.64
N VAL A 36 -5.52 -0.89 13.51
CA VAL A 36 -5.99 0.48 13.28
C VAL A 36 -5.30 1.07 12.05
N LYS A 37 -4.00 0.91 11.95
CA LYS A 37 -3.23 1.39 10.79
C LYS A 37 -3.76 0.79 9.49
N SER A 38 -4.06 -0.50 9.49
CA SER A 38 -4.61 -1.20 8.33
C SER A 38 -5.99 -0.67 7.94
N ARG A 39 -6.85 -0.45 8.92
CA ARG A 39 -8.21 0.05 8.67
C ARG A 39 -8.27 1.50 8.23
N PHE A 40 -7.34 2.31 8.71
CA PHE A 40 -7.29 3.73 8.37
C PHE A 40 -6.32 4.04 7.23
N SER A 41 -5.79 3.00 6.59
CA SER A 41 -5.00 3.20 5.37
C SER A 41 -5.90 3.78 4.30
N LYS A 42 -5.52 4.91 3.75
CA LYS A 42 -6.28 5.56 2.67
C LYS A 42 -5.88 5.03 1.29
N VAL A 43 -4.93 4.14 1.26
CA VAL A 43 -4.50 3.48 0.03
C VAL A 43 -5.37 2.23 -0.15
N LYS A 44 -6.11 2.20 -1.25
CA LYS A 44 -6.99 1.09 -1.59
C LYS A 44 -6.41 0.26 -2.72
N GLU A 45 -6.74 -1.02 -2.71
CA GLU A 45 -6.42 -1.90 -3.82
C GLU A 45 -7.59 -1.90 -4.79
N ILE A 46 -7.31 -1.72 -6.08
CA ILE A 46 -8.34 -1.67 -7.12
C ILE A 46 -8.13 -2.78 -8.14
N THR A 47 -9.23 -3.15 -8.80
CA THR A 47 -9.20 -4.16 -9.85
C THR A 47 -8.70 -3.56 -11.18
N ARG A 48 -8.36 -4.42 -12.11
CA ARG A 48 -7.95 -4.01 -13.46
C ARG A 48 -9.03 -3.20 -14.16
N GLY A 49 -10.30 -3.59 -13.99
CA GLY A 49 -11.41 -2.86 -14.55
C GLY A 49 -11.54 -1.44 -14.02
N GLU A 50 -11.39 -1.29 -12.71
CA GLU A 50 -11.41 0.03 -12.08
C GLU A 50 -10.22 0.87 -12.50
N ALA A 51 -9.03 0.25 -12.60
CA ALA A 51 -7.84 0.95 -13.06
C ALA A 51 -8.02 1.48 -14.48
N THR A 52 -8.55 0.66 -15.37
CA THR A 52 -8.83 1.08 -16.74
C THR A 52 -9.82 2.25 -16.78
N ARG A 53 -10.85 2.18 -15.97
CA ARG A 53 -11.84 3.26 -15.88
C ARG A 53 -11.20 4.56 -15.39
N LEU A 54 -10.37 4.49 -14.36
CA LEU A 54 -9.69 5.68 -13.83
C LEU A 54 -8.74 6.29 -14.85
N ILE A 55 -8.01 5.47 -15.59
CA ILE A 55 -7.09 5.95 -16.63
C ILE A 55 -7.86 6.65 -17.74
N ASN A 56 -8.96 6.06 -18.19
CA ASN A 56 -9.72 6.58 -19.33
C ASN A 56 -10.61 7.77 -18.98
N LYS A 57 -11.19 7.81 -17.79
CA LYS A 57 -12.19 8.81 -17.41
C LYS A 57 -11.69 9.89 -16.49
N GLU A 58 -10.70 9.58 -15.68
CA GLU A 58 -10.21 10.51 -14.64
C GLU A 58 -8.74 10.87 -14.82
N ASP A 59 -8.15 10.51 -15.94
CA ASP A 59 -6.75 10.80 -16.25
C ASP A 59 -5.78 10.30 -15.16
N ALA A 60 -6.04 9.11 -14.62
CA ALA A 60 -5.18 8.52 -13.61
C ALA A 60 -3.77 8.31 -14.17
N VAL A 61 -2.79 8.56 -13.32
CA VAL A 61 -1.38 8.35 -13.64
C VAL A 61 -0.93 7.02 -13.05
N VAL A 62 -0.32 6.17 -13.85
CA VAL A 62 0.20 4.89 -13.40
C VAL A 62 1.68 5.03 -13.04
N VAL A 63 2.03 4.56 -11.85
CA VAL A 63 3.42 4.54 -11.38
C VAL A 63 3.87 3.10 -11.31
N ASP A 64 4.85 2.73 -12.11
CA ASP A 64 5.39 1.38 -12.20
C ASP A 64 6.66 1.29 -11.35
N LEU A 65 6.66 0.39 -10.37
CA LEU A 65 7.74 0.23 -9.40
C LEU A 65 8.81 -0.77 -9.83
N ARG A 66 8.64 -1.41 -10.99
CA ARG A 66 9.57 -2.42 -11.44
C ARG A 66 10.91 -1.82 -11.87
N GLN A 67 11.90 -2.69 -12.00
CA GLN A 67 13.21 -2.29 -12.51
C GLN A 67 13.06 -1.72 -13.93
N ARG A 68 13.95 -0.83 -14.30
CA ARG A 68 13.87 -0.13 -15.60
C ARG A 68 13.88 -1.08 -16.78
N ASP A 69 14.63 -2.17 -16.70
CA ASP A 69 14.69 -3.15 -17.78
C ASP A 69 13.34 -3.87 -17.95
N ASP A 70 12.68 -4.22 -16.87
CA ASP A 70 11.36 -4.83 -16.92
C ASP A 70 10.32 -3.86 -17.45
N PHE A 71 10.39 -2.61 -17.03
CA PHE A 71 9.53 -1.54 -17.53
C PHE A 71 9.64 -1.38 -19.03
N ARG A 72 10.86 -1.38 -19.55
CA ARG A 72 11.09 -1.23 -20.99
C ARG A 72 10.56 -2.38 -21.81
N LYS A 73 10.56 -3.59 -21.25
CA LYS A 73 10.03 -4.78 -21.94
C LYS A 73 8.53 -4.72 -22.16
N GLY A 74 7.82 -4.06 -21.29
CA GLY A 74 6.38 -3.90 -21.41
C GLY A 74 5.79 -3.24 -20.18
N HIS A 75 5.06 -2.17 -20.38
CA HIS A 75 4.41 -1.43 -19.29
C HIS A 75 3.06 -0.87 -19.74
N ILE A 76 2.25 -0.45 -18.79
CA ILE A 76 0.97 0.19 -19.09
C ILE A 76 1.25 1.53 -19.77
N ALA A 77 0.54 1.81 -20.85
CA ALA A 77 0.72 3.04 -21.63
C ALA A 77 0.62 4.28 -20.73
N GLY A 78 1.59 5.18 -20.86
CA GLY A 78 1.64 6.41 -20.05
C GLY A 78 2.18 6.24 -18.64
N ALA A 79 2.58 5.03 -18.25
CA ALA A 79 3.11 4.79 -16.91
C ALA A 79 4.45 5.49 -16.71
N ILE A 80 4.66 5.98 -15.49
CA ILE A 80 5.92 6.57 -15.06
C ILE A 80 6.68 5.52 -14.25
N ASN A 81 7.92 5.27 -14.60
CA ASN A 81 8.76 4.31 -13.88
C ASN A 81 9.48 5.00 -12.71
N LEU A 82 9.12 4.60 -11.50
CA LEU A 82 9.77 5.08 -10.28
C LEU A 82 10.10 3.89 -9.40
N LEU A 83 11.35 3.80 -8.97
CA LEU A 83 11.75 2.74 -8.05
C LEU A 83 11.26 3.06 -6.63
N PRO A 84 11.00 2.04 -5.80
CA PRO A 84 10.58 2.29 -4.43
C PRO A 84 11.53 3.18 -3.64
N ALA A 85 12.83 3.07 -3.89
CA ALA A 85 13.83 3.90 -3.22
C ALA A 85 13.70 5.39 -3.61
N GLU A 86 13.34 5.66 -4.87
CA GLU A 86 13.11 7.02 -5.33
C GLU A 86 11.89 7.64 -4.65
N ILE A 87 10.85 6.86 -4.46
CA ILE A 87 9.64 7.31 -3.77
C ILE A 87 9.93 7.60 -2.29
N LYS A 88 10.68 6.73 -1.63
CA LYS A 88 11.06 6.94 -0.22
C LYS A 88 11.92 8.18 -0.03
N ALA A 89 12.76 8.49 -1.01
CA ALA A 89 13.60 9.68 -0.99
C ALA A 89 12.85 10.94 -1.43
N ASN A 90 11.56 10.82 -1.73
CA ASN A 90 10.72 11.89 -2.26
C ASN A 90 11.25 12.47 -3.57
N ASN A 91 11.91 11.65 -4.35
CA ASN A 91 12.46 12.00 -5.66
C ASN A 91 11.53 11.44 -6.74
N VAL A 92 10.39 12.09 -6.92
CA VAL A 92 9.31 11.57 -7.77
C VAL A 92 9.28 12.24 -9.16
N GLY A 93 10.16 13.20 -9.43
CA GLY A 93 10.29 13.79 -10.76
C GLY A 93 9.01 14.38 -11.31
N GLU A 94 8.62 13.90 -12.50
CA GLU A 94 7.41 14.39 -13.17
C GLU A 94 6.13 14.13 -12.42
N LEU A 95 6.11 13.14 -11.54
CA LEU A 95 4.91 12.79 -10.80
C LEU A 95 4.46 13.92 -9.87
N GLU A 96 5.37 14.77 -9.45
CA GLU A 96 5.07 15.94 -8.60
C GLU A 96 3.95 16.80 -9.18
N LYS A 97 3.85 16.87 -10.50
CA LYS A 97 2.84 17.67 -11.20
C LYS A 97 1.43 17.07 -11.11
N HIS A 98 1.33 15.83 -10.66
CA HIS A 98 0.09 15.05 -10.72
C HIS A 98 -0.50 14.75 -9.35
N LYS A 99 -0.20 15.56 -8.34
CA LYS A 99 -0.67 15.32 -6.97
C LYS A 99 -2.19 15.29 -6.83
N ALA A 100 -2.89 16.05 -7.64
CA ALA A 100 -4.35 16.12 -7.59
C ALA A 100 -5.02 15.03 -8.42
N GLN A 101 -4.28 14.32 -9.26
CA GLN A 101 -4.82 13.27 -10.11
C GLN A 101 -4.82 11.93 -9.39
N PRO A 102 -5.72 10.99 -9.75
CA PRO A 102 -5.64 9.64 -9.22
C PRO A 102 -4.31 8.98 -9.61
N ILE A 103 -3.67 8.35 -8.66
CA ILE A 103 -2.40 7.65 -8.88
C ILE A 103 -2.64 6.15 -8.68
N ILE A 104 -2.20 5.36 -9.63
CA ILE A 104 -2.30 3.89 -9.56
C ILE A 104 -0.87 3.34 -9.48
N VAL A 105 -0.53 2.75 -8.35
CA VAL A 105 0.80 2.19 -8.13
C VAL A 105 0.80 0.73 -8.54
N VAL A 106 1.76 0.34 -9.36
CA VAL A 106 1.84 -0.99 -9.96
C VAL A 106 3.23 -1.58 -9.72
N ASP A 107 3.28 -2.82 -9.27
CA ASP A 107 4.51 -3.59 -9.22
C ASP A 107 4.33 -4.88 -10.03
N ALA A 108 5.25 -5.84 -9.90
CA ALA A 108 5.16 -7.08 -10.68
C ALA A 108 3.97 -7.93 -10.28
N THR A 109 3.69 -8.05 -8.98
CA THR A 109 2.69 -9.00 -8.44
C THR A 109 1.65 -8.36 -7.53
N GLY A 110 1.80 -7.10 -7.17
CA GLY A 110 0.91 -6.40 -6.25
C GLY A 110 1.35 -6.46 -4.79
N MET A 111 2.46 -7.13 -4.48
CA MET A 111 2.85 -7.34 -3.09
C MET A 111 3.64 -6.19 -2.46
N GLN A 112 4.40 -5.47 -3.26
CA GLN A 112 5.26 -4.39 -2.77
C GLN A 112 4.69 -2.99 -2.96
N ALA A 113 3.65 -2.88 -3.75
CA ALA A 113 3.09 -1.58 -4.13
C ALA A 113 2.47 -0.82 -2.96
N GLN A 114 1.96 -1.53 -1.97
CA GLN A 114 1.27 -0.91 -0.84
C GLN A 114 2.16 0.05 -0.06
N GLU A 115 3.39 -0.35 0.19
CA GLU A 115 4.35 0.47 0.93
C GLU A 115 4.69 1.76 0.18
N SER A 116 4.96 1.63 -1.12
CA SER A 116 5.26 2.79 -1.96
C SER A 116 4.06 3.70 -2.13
N ALA A 117 2.87 3.13 -2.26
CA ALA A 117 1.64 3.90 -2.33
C ALA A 117 1.39 4.69 -1.05
N SER A 118 1.64 4.09 0.10
CA SER A 118 1.53 4.77 1.39
C SER A 118 2.53 5.92 1.50
N ALA A 119 3.75 5.74 0.99
CA ALA A 119 4.75 6.80 0.98
C ALA A 119 4.31 7.96 0.09
N LEU A 120 3.72 7.69 -1.06
CA LEU A 120 3.18 8.73 -1.93
C LEU A 120 2.03 9.49 -1.26
N TYR A 121 1.13 8.78 -0.60
CA TYR A 121 0.05 9.42 0.13
C TYR A 121 0.58 10.38 1.19
N LYS A 122 1.59 9.96 1.93
CA LYS A 122 2.23 10.80 2.95
C LYS A 122 2.95 12.01 2.34
N ALA A 123 3.39 11.89 1.09
CA ALA A 123 4.07 12.97 0.38
C ALA A 123 3.10 14.02 -0.19
N GLY A 124 1.79 13.81 -0.05
CA GLY A 124 0.79 14.76 -0.47
C GLY A 124 -0.05 14.37 -1.67
N PHE A 125 0.11 13.16 -2.18
CA PHE A 125 -0.75 12.66 -3.26
C PHE A 125 -2.11 12.27 -2.67
N GLU A 126 -3.15 12.92 -3.13
CA GLU A 126 -4.47 12.83 -2.49
C GLU A 126 -5.22 11.53 -2.74
N ASN A 127 -5.04 10.94 -3.90
CA ASN A 127 -5.80 9.76 -4.31
C ASN A 127 -4.84 8.71 -4.86
N VAL A 128 -4.36 7.84 -3.98
CA VAL A 128 -3.39 6.80 -4.34
C VAL A 128 -4.04 5.43 -4.18
N THR A 129 -3.93 4.61 -5.23
CA THR A 129 -4.46 3.24 -5.22
C THR A 129 -3.37 2.28 -5.68
N VAL A 130 -3.60 0.99 -5.43
CA VAL A 130 -2.69 -0.09 -5.82
C VAL A 130 -3.42 -1.02 -6.77
N LEU A 131 -2.77 -1.37 -7.88
CA LEU A 131 -3.34 -2.33 -8.83
C LEU A 131 -3.22 -3.75 -8.27
N LYS A 132 -4.35 -4.40 -8.11
CA LYS A 132 -4.39 -5.78 -7.64
C LYS A 132 -3.66 -6.70 -8.62
N GLU A 133 -2.81 -7.57 -8.08
CA GLU A 133 -1.99 -8.52 -8.85
C GLU A 133 -0.94 -7.88 -9.76
N GLY A 134 -0.84 -6.56 -9.79
CA GLY A 134 0.20 -5.84 -10.52
C GLY A 134 0.20 -6.13 -12.03
N ILE A 135 1.38 -6.02 -12.63
CA ILE A 135 1.56 -6.28 -14.08
C ILE A 135 1.25 -7.73 -14.43
N SER A 136 1.55 -8.65 -13.53
CA SER A 136 1.28 -10.08 -13.73
C SER A 136 -0.20 -10.33 -14.01
N GLY A 137 -1.08 -9.73 -13.22
CA GLY A 137 -2.52 -9.84 -13.44
C GLY A 137 -2.99 -9.09 -14.68
N TRP A 138 -2.41 -7.93 -14.96
CA TRP A 138 -2.73 -7.14 -16.15
C TRP A 138 -2.41 -7.93 -17.42
N SER A 139 -1.21 -8.45 -17.50
CA SER A 139 -0.74 -9.25 -18.64
C SER A 139 -1.49 -10.57 -18.75
N GLY A 140 -1.86 -11.18 -17.64
CA GLY A 140 -2.60 -12.45 -17.60
C GLY A 140 -3.99 -12.37 -18.23
N GLU A 141 -4.58 -11.17 -18.28
CA GLU A 141 -5.87 -10.97 -18.93
C GLU A 141 -5.73 -10.37 -20.34
N ASN A 142 -4.54 -10.43 -20.90
CA ASN A 142 -4.23 -9.93 -22.24
C ASN A 142 -4.50 -8.43 -22.42
N LEU A 143 -4.39 -7.67 -21.34
CA LEU A 143 -4.49 -6.22 -21.44
C LEU A 143 -3.19 -5.67 -22.05
N PRO A 144 -3.29 -4.59 -22.86
CA PRO A 144 -2.14 -4.15 -23.64
C PRO A 144 -1.01 -3.56 -22.80
N LEU A 145 0.22 -3.86 -23.20
CA LEU A 145 1.43 -3.26 -22.68
C LEU A 145 2.20 -2.63 -23.83
N VAL A 146 2.84 -1.51 -23.57
CA VAL A 146 3.70 -0.84 -24.56
C VAL A 146 5.16 -1.03 -24.18
N ARG A 147 6.05 -0.94 -25.15
CA ARG A 147 7.49 -1.10 -24.95
C ARG A 147 8.22 0.23 -25.00
N GLY A 148 9.40 0.26 -24.37
CA GLY A 148 10.28 1.42 -24.40
C GLY A 148 10.12 2.30 -23.19
N LYS A 149 10.35 3.60 -23.37
CA LYS A 149 10.30 4.55 -22.26
C LYS A 149 8.90 4.78 -21.73
#